data_751ecc6de07a6d51362de46b30b0bb32
#
_entry.id   751ecc6de07a6d51362de46b30b0bb32
#
_cell.length_a   1.000
_cell.length_b   1.000
_cell.length_c   1.000
_cell.angle_alpha   90.00
_cell.angle_beta   90.00
_cell.angle_gamma   90.00
#
_symmetry.space_group_name_H-M   'P 1'
#
loop_
_entity.id
_entity.type
_entity.pdbx_description
1 polymer ?
#
loop_
_entity_poly.entity_id
_entity_poly.type
_entity_poly.pdbx_seq_one_letter_code
_entity_poly.pdbx_strand_id
1 'polypeptide(L)'
;LIFGLGDDYSLFIMDGLLQEYKTGKKNLSSFKSSIILSAITTIAGLGVLIFAKHPALRSIALISIIGILCVVIMSQVLIPFFFSVLIRNRVRRNRFPWTAWAFVKSSFAFSYFIGWSVTFTHIAYIFALFNIKERGKLIYHTIIARICRRLTYIMINVKKKIINPLNEQFDKPAIIIANHQSSLDIVPLIMLHPKLIMFTNTRIWNSPLFGKVIRMADYFPTEQIEKDYTIVEDRIRNGYSVIIFPEGTRSEDGTIKRFHKGAFFLAEKLNLDILPIMIHGTDYTLTKQDQLLKDGQLTLKFLPRIKPDDTRFGNGYAE
;
A
#
# COMPACT_ATOMS: atom_id res chain seq x y z
N LEU A 1 0.09 -31.90 27.26
CA LEU A 1 0.16 -31.03 28.45
C LEU A 1 0.89 -29.72 28.16
N ILE A 2 2.17 -29.73 27.78
CA ILE A 2 2.99 -28.52 27.54
C ILE A 2 2.36 -27.63 26.49
N PHE A 3 1.87 -28.19 25.38
CA PHE A 3 1.25 -27.45 24.29
C PHE A 3 -0.03 -26.74 24.74
N GLY A 4 -0.93 -27.46 25.47
CA GLY A 4 -2.17 -26.85 25.96
C GLY A 4 -1.91 -25.73 26.97
N LEU A 5 -0.98 -25.92 27.92
CA LEU A 5 -0.58 -24.86 28.85
C LEU A 5 0.06 -23.67 28.13
N GLY A 6 0.79 -23.91 27.05
CA GLY A 6 1.40 -22.86 26.23
C GLY A 6 0.35 -21.96 25.56
N ASP A 7 -0.66 -22.56 24.99
CA ASP A 7 -1.77 -21.86 24.37
C ASP A 7 -2.56 -21.06 25.42
N ASP A 8 -2.92 -21.68 26.54
CA ASP A 8 -3.68 -21.03 27.62
C ASP A 8 -2.92 -19.81 28.19
N TYR A 9 -1.67 -19.96 28.55
CA TYR A 9 -0.86 -18.86 29.12
C TYR A 9 -0.66 -17.73 28.11
N SER A 10 -0.51 -18.07 26.84
CA SER A 10 -0.37 -17.09 25.76
C SER A 10 -1.66 -16.31 25.54
N LEU A 11 -2.80 -16.98 25.55
CA LEU A 11 -4.13 -16.37 25.41
C LEU A 11 -4.44 -15.44 26.60
N PHE A 12 -4.17 -15.87 27.84
CA PHE A 12 -4.36 -15.04 29.03
C PHE A 12 -3.52 -13.76 29.02
N ILE A 13 -2.25 -13.85 28.65
CA ILE A 13 -1.39 -12.64 28.53
C ILE A 13 -1.88 -11.73 27.40
N MET A 14 -2.27 -12.30 26.26
CA MET A 14 -2.79 -11.52 25.14
C MET A 14 -4.10 -10.82 25.53
N ASP A 15 -5.02 -11.51 26.21
CA ASP A 15 -6.26 -10.89 26.68
C ASP A 15 -6.00 -9.76 27.68
N GLY A 16 -5.11 -9.96 28.65
CA GLY A 16 -4.69 -8.91 29.59
C GLY A 16 -4.08 -7.68 28.89
N LEU A 17 -3.25 -7.90 27.86
CA LEU A 17 -2.67 -6.83 27.05
C LEU A 17 -3.73 -6.09 26.24
N LEU A 18 -4.70 -6.82 25.64
CA LEU A 18 -5.79 -6.23 24.87
C LEU A 18 -6.76 -5.46 25.76
N GLN A 19 -7.10 -5.97 26.95
CA GLN A 19 -7.91 -5.25 27.93
C GLN A 19 -7.23 -3.95 28.38
N GLU A 20 -5.93 -4.00 28.74
CA GLU A 20 -5.17 -2.81 29.09
C GLU A 20 -5.13 -1.80 27.95
N TYR A 21 -4.93 -2.28 26.72
CA TYR A 21 -4.89 -1.43 25.53
C TYR A 21 -6.23 -0.76 25.21
N LYS A 22 -7.35 -1.50 25.36
CA LYS A 22 -8.70 -1.00 25.05
C LYS A 22 -9.28 -0.11 26.15
N THR A 23 -9.07 -0.47 27.41
CA THR A 23 -9.73 0.17 28.55
C THR A 23 -8.85 1.12 29.35
N GLY A 24 -7.53 1.06 29.15
CA GLY A 24 -6.54 1.79 29.96
C GLY A 24 -6.34 1.22 31.38
N LYS A 25 -7.11 0.19 31.80
CA LYS A 25 -6.98 -0.43 33.13
C LYS A 25 -5.77 -1.34 33.20
N LYS A 26 -4.88 -1.13 34.16
CA LYS A 26 -3.65 -1.92 34.35
C LYS A 26 -3.92 -3.26 35.05
N ASN A 27 -4.51 -4.20 34.34
CA ASN A 27 -4.82 -5.54 34.88
C ASN A 27 -3.78 -6.61 34.51
N LEU A 28 -2.80 -6.28 33.68
CA LEU A 28 -1.80 -7.25 33.18
C LEU A 28 -1.01 -7.93 34.31
N SER A 29 -0.74 -7.23 35.41
CA SER A 29 -0.05 -7.78 36.56
C SER A 29 -0.79 -8.95 37.20
N SER A 30 -2.11 -8.87 37.29
CA SER A 30 -2.95 -9.94 37.83
C SER A 30 -2.89 -11.19 36.93
N PHE A 31 -3.01 -11.02 35.62
CA PHE A 31 -2.86 -12.14 34.66
C PHE A 31 -1.48 -12.79 34.76
N LYS A 32 -0.41 -11.99 34.87
CA LYS A 32 0.96 -12.49 35.04
C LYS A 32 1.11 -13.32 36.31
N SER A 33 0.62 -12.82 37.45
CA SER A 33 0.70 -13.52 38.73
C SER A 33 -0.08 -14.83 38.72
N SER A 34 -1.27 -14.86 38.09
CA SER A 34 -2.09 -16.08 37.98
C SER A 34 -1.37 -17.17 37.17
N ILE A 35 -0.72 -16.81 36.05
CA ILE A 35 0.07 -17.74 35.26
C ILE A 35 1.25 -18.30 36.02
N ILE A 36 1.98 -17.44 36.73
CA ILE A 36 3.14 -17.87 37.55
C ILE A 36 2.65 -18.85 38.64
N LEU A 37 1.55 -18.55 39.34
CA LEU A 37 1.00 -19.43 40.37
C LEU A 37 0.59 -20.77 39.78
N SER A 38 -0.11 -20.78 38.67
CA SER A 38 -0.51 -22.00 37.94
C SER A 38 0.72 -22.83 37.53
N ALA A 39 1.76 -22.17 37.01
CA ALA A 39 2.99 -22.86 36.64
C ALA A 39 3.70 -23.49 37.85
N ILE A 40 3.80 -22.76 38.98
CA ILE A 40 4.42 -23.27 40.20
C ILE A 40 3.69 -24.49 40.71
N THR A 41 2.35 -24.46 40.80
CA THR A 41 1.57 -25.61 41.25
C THR A 41 1.72 -26.82 40.33
N THR A 42 1.75 -26.61 39.02
CA THR A 42 1.95 -27.70 38.06
C THR A 42 3.36 -28.27 38.11
N ILE A 43 4.40 -27.42 38.26
CA ILE A 43 5.78 -27.85 38.41
C ILE A 43 5.96 -28.62 39.74
N ALA A 44 5.33 -28.19 40.83
CA ALA A 44 5.39 -28.88 42.12
C ALA A 44 4.76 -30.29 42.00
N GLY A 45 3.60 -30.38 41.36
CA GLY A 45 2.94 -31.68 41.11
C GLY A 45 3.78 -32.64 40.26
N LEU A 46 4.36 -32.15 39.19
CA LEU A 46 5.22 -32.95 38.29
C LEU A 46 6.60 -33.23 38.97
N GLY A 47 7.07 -32.34 39.82
CA GLY A 47 8.34 -32.47 40.57
C GLY A 47 8.40 -33.72 41.42
N VAL A 48 7.29 -34.17 41.97
CA VAL A 48 7.19 -35.44 42.74
C VAL A 48 7.61 -36.63 41.87
N LEU A 49 7.33 -36.64 40.58
CA LEU A 49 7.68 -37.72 39.65
C LEU A 49 9.20 -37.82 39.40
N ILE A 50 9.99 -36.81 39.69
CA ILE A 50 11.44 -36.86 39.57
C ILE A 50 12.02 -37.92 40.54
N PHE A 51 11.38 -38.15 41.70
CA PHE A 51 11.78 -39.14 42.69
C PHE A 51 11.24 -40.54 42.41
N ALA A 52 10.49 -40.72 41.34
CA ALA A 52 9.95 -42.03 40.93
C ALA A 52 11.11 -43.01 40.62
N LYS A 53 10.93 -44.29 40.93
CA LYS A 53 11.90 -45.33 40.61
C LYS A 53 12.01 -45.64 39.12
N HIS A 54 10.92 -45.39 38.36
CA HIS A 54 10.84 -45.69 36.94
C HIS A 54 11.49 -44.59 36.08
N PRO A 55 12.51 -44.92 35.26
CA PRO A 55 13.23 -43.92 34.46
C PRO A 55 12.36 -43.09 33.52
N ALA A 56 11.33 -43.69 32.92
CA ALA A 56 10.42 -43.01 31.99
C ALA A 56 9.61 -41.90 32.70
N LEU A 57 9.20 -42.10 33.99
CA LEU A 57 8.48 -41.09 34.75
C LEU A 57 9.37 -39.90 35.07
N ARG A 58 10.64 -40.12 35.39
CA ARG A 58 11.64 -39.05 35.59
C ARG A 58 11.84 -38.23 34.31
N SER A 59 11.98 -38.90 33.17
CA SER A 59 12.20 -38.23 31.91
C SER A 59 10.97 -37.36 31.51
N ILE A 60 9.76 -37.89 31.71
CA ILE A 60 8.52 -37.15 31.48
C ILE A 60 8.44 -35.92 32.38
N ALA A 61 8.75 -36.08 33.66
CA ALA A 61 8.73 -34.96 34.62
C ALA A 61 9.71 -33.87 34.23
N LEU A 62 10.97 -34.21 33.92
CA LEU A 62 12.02 -33.26 33.55
C LEU A 62 11.67 -32.51 32.27
N ILE A 63 11.23 -33.22 31.21
CA ILE A 63 10.84 -32.58 29.95
C ILE A 63 9.64 -31.66 30.16
N SER A 64 8.65 -32.08 30.96
CA SER A 64 7.47 -31.27 31.24
C SER A 64 7.79 -30.02 32.04
N ILE A 65 8.67 -30.10 33.06
CA ILE A 65 9.08 -28.94 33.86
C ILE A 65 9.85 -27.94 33.00
N ILE A 66 10.81 -28.41 32.20
CA ILE A 66 11.55 -27.53 31.28
C ILE A 66 10.58 -26.88 30.27
N GLY A 67 9.65 -27.65 29.71
CA GLY A 67 8.65 -27.14 28.80
C GLY A 67 7.76 -26.07 29.42
N ILE A 68 7.26 -26.26 30.65
CA ILE A 68 6.47 -25.26 31.37
C ILE A 68 7.28 -23.99 31.64
N LEU A 69 8.54 -24.10 32.08
CA LEU A 69 9.39 -22.94 32.25
C LEU A 69 9.60 -22.14 30.97
N CYS A 70 9.85 -22.84 29.84
CA CYS A 70 9.96 -22.18 28.54
C CYS A 70 8.67 -21.44 28.17
N VAL A 71 7.52 -22.09 28.35
CA VAL A 71 6.21 -21.50 28.04
C VAL A 71 5.94 -20.27 28.92
N VAL A 72 6.27 -20.31 30.20
CA VAL A 72 6.12 -19.16 31.11
C VAL A 72 7.00 -18.00 30.63
N ILE A 73 8.26 -18.25 30.32
CA ILE A 73 9.17 -17.21 29.81
C ILE A 73 8.62 -16.62 28.50
N MET A 74 8.22 -17.46 27.56
CA MET A 74 7.65 -17.03 26.28
C MET A 74 6.41 -16.14 26.48
N SER A 75 5.47 -16.58 27.31
CA SER A 75 4.23 -15.84 27.56
C SER A 75 4.48 -14.52 28.31
N GLN A 76 5.35 -14.52 29.32
CA GLN A 76 5.60 -13.35 30.18
C GLN A 76 6.51 -12.29 29.54
N VAL A 77 7.40 -12.68 28.63
CA VAL A 77 8.44 -11.81 28.06
C VAL A 77 8.19 -11.55 26.58
N LEU A 78 8.12 -12.60 25.75
CA LEU A 78 8.09 -12.42 24.31
C LEU A 78 6.76 -11.85 23.82
N ILE A 79 5.62 -12.31 24.34
CA ILE A 79 4.32 -11.82 23.92
C ILE A 79 4.17 -10.31 24.23
N PRO A 80 4.42 -9.82 25.47
CA PRO A 80 4.38 -8.39 25.75
C PRO A 80 5.40 -7.58 24.95
N PHE A 81 6.59 -8.13 24.70
CA PHE A 81 7.60 -7.48 23.87
C PHE A 81 7.08 -7.27 22.42
N PHE A 82 6.63 -8.35 21.77
CA PHE A 82 6.11 -8.23 20.41
C PHE A 82 4.85 -7.35 20.33
N PHE A 83 3.94 -7.45 21.29
CA PHE A 83 2.77 -6.58 21.38
C PHE A 83 3.19 -5.10 21.47
N SER A 84 4.20 -4.82 22.30
CA SER A 84 4.72 -3.45 22.43
C SER A 84 5.34 -2.94 21.13
N VAL A 85 6.18 -3.73 20.48
CA VAL A 85 6.87 -3.34 19.23
C VAL A 85 5.90 -3.22 18.05
N LEU A 86 5.04 -4.20 17.89
CA LEU A 86 4.17 -4.29 16.70
C LEU A 86 2.90 -3.43 16.80
N ILE A 87 2.42 -3.17 18.02
CA ILE A 87 1.16 -2.48 18.24
C ILE A 87 1.35 -1.20 19.04
N ARG A 88 1.70 -1.28 20.34
CA ARG A 88 1.69 -0.15 21.28
C ARG A 88 2.60 0.99 20.85
N ASN A 89 3.86 0.71 20.54
CA ASN A 89 4.84 1.74 20.17
C ASN A 89 4.55 2.37 18.82
N ARG A 90 3.94 1.61 17.90
CA ARG A 90 3.54 2.13 16.60
C ARG A 90 2.37 3.10 16.74
N VAL A 91 1.33 2.73 17.49
CA VAL A 91 0.17 3.59 17.73
C VAL A 91 0.55 4.86 18.49
N ARG A 92 1.45 4.79 19.46
CA ARG A 92 1.99 5.98 20.15
C ARG A 92 2.69 6.97 19.20
N ARG A 93 3.23 6.47 18.10
CA ARG A 93 3.87 7.28 17.03
C ARG A 93 2.91 7.61 15.88
N ASN A 94 1.60 7.52 16.08
CA ASN A 94 0.56 7.69 15.06
C ASN A 94 0.76 6.80 13.81
N ARG A 95 1.41 5.63 13.98
CA ARG A 95 1.59 4.65 12.91
C ARG A 95 0.59 3.52 13.04
N PHE A 96 0.27 2.89 11.89
CA PHE A 96 -0.64 1.75 11.86
C PHE A 96 -0.03 0.53 12.59
N PRO A 97 -0.81 -0.15 13.48
CA PRO A 97 -0.34 -1.35 14.15
C PRO A 97 -0.17 -2.52 13.17
N TRP A 98 0.88 -3.30 13.34
CA TRP A 98 1.12 -4.49 12.52
C TRP A 98 0.32 -5.66 13.10
N THR A 99 -0.82 -5.94 12.48
CA THR A 99 -1.62 -7.13 12.78
C THR A 99 -1.33 -8.23 11.76
N ALA A 100 -1.47 -9.50 12.17
CA ALA A 100 -1.29 -10.65 11.27
C ALA A 100 -2.19 -10.55 10.04
N TRP A 101 -3.44 -10.12 10.23
CA TRP A 101 -4.40 -9.95 9.14
C TRP A 101 -4.01 -8.82 8.16
N ALA A 102 -3.54 -7.68 8.68
CA ALA A 102 -3.04 -6.61 7.83
C ALA A 102 -1.80 -7.05 7.05
N PHE A 103 -0.92 -7.84 7.69
CA PHE A 103 0.25 -8.41 7.02
C PHE A 103 -0.13 -9.35 5.89
N VAL A 104 -1.05 -10.29 6.12
CA VAL A 104 -1.53 -11.24 5.09
C VAL A 104 -2.14 -10.51 3.89
N LYS A 105 -3.06 -9.55 4.14
CA LYS A 105 -3.69 -8.76 3.08
C LYS A 105 -2.67 -7.96 2.26
N SER A 106 -1.75 -7.31 2.95
CA SER A 106 -0.71 -6.50 2.30
C SER A 106 0.25 -7.34 1.51
N SER A 107 0.73 -8.45 2.08
CA SER A 107 1.63 -9.39 1.39
C SER A 107 0.99 -9.94 0.11
N PHE A 108 -0.30 -10.28 0.15
CA PHE A 108 -1.02 -10.75 -1.02
C PHE A 108 -1.11 -9.68 -2.11
N ALA A 109 -1.48 -8.44 -1.75
CA ALA A 109 -1.57 -7.34 -2.71
C ALA A 109 -0.20 -6.97 -3.30
N PHE A 110 0.84 -6.90 -2.46
CA PHE A 110 2.19 -6.59 -2.93
C PHE A 110 2.79 -7.73 -3.77
N SER A 111 2.58 -8.98 -3.39
CA SER A 111 3.05 -10.13 -4.19
C SER A 111 2.39 -10.16 -5.57
N TYR A 112 1.09 -9.86 -5.63
CA TYR A 112 0.39 -9.71 -6.91
C TYR A 112 0.99 -8.57 -7.75
N PHE A 113 1.21 -7.40 -7.15
CA PHE A 113 1.81 -6.25 -7.83
C PHE A 113 3.23 -6.55 -8.33
N ILE A 114 4.08 -7.12 -7.48
CA ILE A 114 5.46 -7.45 -7.83
C ILE A 114 5.49 -8.54 -8.90
N GLY A 115 4.68 -9.60 -8.77
CA GLY A 115 4.58 -10.68 -9.74
C GLY A 115 4.25 -10.17 -11.14
N TRP A 116 3.25 -9.29 -11.24
CA TRP A 116 2.92 -8.67 -12.52
C TRP A 116 4.00 -7.71 -13.00
N SER A 117 4.62 -6.94 -12.13
CA SER A 117 5.73 -6.04 -12.52
C SER A 117 6.90 -6.82 -13.11
N VAL A 118 7.28 -7.94 -12.51
CA VAL A 118 8.32 -8.84 -13.03
C VAL A 118 7.91 -9.42 -14.38
N THR A 119 6.67 -9.93 -14.49
CA THR A 119 6.14 -10.49 -15.74
C THR A 119 6.18 -9.46 -16.87
N PHE A 120 5.70 -8.23 -16.60
CA PHE A 120 5.72 -7.16 -17.59
C PHE A 120 7.12 -6.70 -17.96
N THR A 121 8.06 -6.74 -17.02
CA THR A 121 9.46 -6.44 -17.32
C THR A 121 10.00 -7.44 -18.36
N HIS A 122 9.74 -8.74 -18.20
CA HIS A 122 10.15 -9.74 -19.20
C HIS A 122 9.44 -9.53 -20.55
N ILE A 123 8.12 -9.31 -20.53
CA ILE A 123 7.36 -9.01 -21.74
C ILE A 123 7.91 -7.76 -22.45
N ALA A 124 8.24 -6.72 -21.70
CA ALA A 124 8.81 -5.50 -22.26
C ALA A 124 10.20 -5.71 -22.88
N TYR A 125 11.02 -6.59 -22.31
CA TYR A 125 12.30 -6.99 -22.93
C TYR A 125 12.09 -7.76 -24.24
N ILE A 126 11.15 -8.71 -24.25
CA ILE A 126 10.81 -9.47 -25.47
C ILE A 126 10.29 -8.50 -26.55
N PHE A 127 9.38 -7.62 -26.18
CA PHE A 127 8.82 -6.64 -27.11
C PHE A 127 9.84 -5.62 -27.62
N ALA A 128 10.87 -5.33 -26.84
CA ALA A 128 11.95 -4.44 -27.30
C ALA A 128 12.78 -5.02 -28.45
N LEU A 129 12.69 -6.34 -28.69
CA LEU A 129 13.32 -7.01 -29.84
C LEU A 129 12.53 -6.79 -31.14
N PHE A 130 11.28 -6.31 -31.03
CA PHE A 130 10.39 -6.09 -32.18
C PHE A 130 10.01 -4.62 -32.29
N ASN A 131 9.87 -4.13 -33.51
CA ASN A 131 9.36 -2.77 -33.73
C ASN A 131 7.84 -2.75 -33.55
N ILE A 132 7.37 -2.41 -32.34
CA ILE A 132 5.97 -2.47 -31.97
C ILE A 132 5.22 -1.25 -32.53
N LYS A 133 4.28 -1.51 -33.43
CA LYS A 133 3.37 -0.51 -33.97
C LYS A 133 2.37 -0.04 -32.90
N GLU A 134 1.70 1.09 -33.15
CA GLU A 134 0.68 1.70 -32.27
C GLU A 134 -0.38 0.71 -31.76
N ARG A 135 -0.84 -0.21 -32.59
CA ARG A 135 -1.80 -1.24 -32.19
C ARG A 135 -1.24 -2.14 -31.06
N GLY A 136 0.04 -2.50 -31.15
CA GLY A 136 0.70 -3.30 -30.11
C GLY A 136 0.88 -2.52 -28.81
N LYS A 137 1.21 -1.23 -28.89
CA LYS A 137 1.28 -0.34 -27.72
C LYS A 137 -0.09 -0.21 -27.04
N LEU A 138 -1.17 -0.02 -27.79
CA LEU A 138 -2.53 0.05 -27.24
C LEU A 138 -2.93 -1.26 -26.52
N ILE A 139 -2.56 -2.42 -27.08
CA ILE A 139 -2.76 -3.71 -26.41
C ILE A 139 -2.00 -3.74 -25.08
N TYR A 140 -0.74 -3.32 -25.08
CA TYR A 140 0.10 -3.27 -23.88
C TYR A 140 -0.52 -2.37 -22.78
N HIS A 141 -0.93 -1.16 -23.14
CA HIS A 141 -1.65 -0.25 -22.25
C HIS A 141 -2.97 -0.85 -21.72
N THR A 142 -3.73 -1.52 -22.60
CA THR A 142 -4.98 -2.18 -22.22
C THR A 142 -4.75 -3.25 -21.17
N ILE A 143 -3.67 -4.02 -21.30
CA ILE A 143 -3.33 -5.06 -20.33
C ILE A 143 -2.88 -4.42 -19.01
N ILE A 144 -2.05 -3.37 -19.04
CA ILE A 144 -1.66 -2.63 -17.83
C ILE A 144 -2.89 -2.08 -17.11
N ALA A 145 -3.80 -1.41 -17.83
CA ALA A 145 -5.02 -0.87 -17.23
C ALA A 145 -5.89 -1.95 -16.58
N ARG A 146 -6.05 -3.12 -17.24
CA ARG A 146 -6.78 -4.27 -16.66
C ARG A 146 -6.11 -4.82 -15.41
N ILE A 147 -4.78 -4.88 -15.35
CA ILE A 147 -4.05 -5.35 -14.18
C ILE A 147 -4.14 -4.34 -13.05
N CYS A 148 -3.99 -3.04 -13.34
CA CYS A 148 -4.22 -1.98 -12.36
C CYS A 148 -5.65 -2.02 -11.80
N ARG A 149 -6.64 -2.31 -12.65
CA ARG A 149 -8.02 -2.52 -12.21
C ARG A 149 -8.13 -3.72 -11.27
N ARG A 150 -7.57 -4.87 -11.64
CA ARG A 150 -7.56 -6.06 -10.79
C ARG A 150 -6.85 -5.79 -9.47
N LEU A 151 -5.67 -5.14 -9.50
CA LEU A 151 -4.93 -4.78 -8.30
C LEU A 151 -5.73 -3.84 -7.39
N THR A 152 -6.41 -2.85 -7.95
CA THR A 152 -7.29 -1.98 -7.17
C THR A 152 -8.40 -2.77 -6.48
N TYR A 153 -9.02 -3.73 -7.18
CA TYR A 153 -10.15 -4.50 -6.63
C TYR A 153 -9.75 -5.69 -5.75
N ILE A 154 -8.53 -6.21 -5.87
CA ILE A 154 -7.99 -7.27 -5.00
C ILE A 154 -7.76 -6.79 -3.56
N MET A 155 -7.62 -5.49 -3.36
CA MET A 155 -7.60 -4.88 -2.03
C MET A 155 -9.01 -4.88 -1.43
N ILE A 156 -9.50 -6.07 -1.01
CA ILE A 156 -10.87 -6.31 -0.53
C ILE A 156 -11.24 -5.46 0.69
N ASN A 157 -10.25 -5.09 1.48
CA ASN A 157 -10.38 -4.25 2.67
C ASN A 157 -10.50 -2.74 2.37
N VAL A 158 -10.41 -2.34 1.12
CA VAL A 158 -10.55 -0.95 0.68
C VAL A 158 -11.80 -0.83 -0.17
N LYS A 159 -12.79 -0.06 0.29
CA LYS A 159 -13.99 0.27 -0.50
C LYS A 159 -13.61 1.22 -1.63
N LYS A 160 -14.12 1.00 -2.83
CA LYS A 160 -13.86 1.82 -4.01
C LYS A 160 -15.11 2.61 -4.38
N LYS A 161 -14.95 3.91 -4.59
CA LYS A 161 -16.02 4.81 -5.04
C LYS A 161 -15.52 5.66 -6.19
N ILE A 162 -16.16 5.56 -7.34
CA ILE A 162 -15.90 6.41 -8.50
C ILE A 162 -17.11 7.33 -8.68
N ILE A 163 -16.87 8.64 -8.64
CA ILE A 163 -17.87 9.68 -8.79
C ILE A 163 -17.57 10.40 -10.11
N ASN A 164 -18.32 10.08 -11.13
CA ASN A 164 -18.19 10.65 -12.48
C ASN A 164 -19.52 11.27 -12.93
N PRO A 165 -19.87 12.46 -12.40
CA PRO A 165 -21.19 13.05 -12.60
C PRO A 165 -21.44 13.50 -14.04
N LEU A 166 -20.38 13.75 -14.81
CA LEU A 166 -20.45 14.21 -16.21
C LEU A 166 -20.22 13.08 -17.20
N ASN A 167 -20.16 11.83 -16.74
CA ASN A 167 -19.95 10.64 -17.54
C ASN A 167 -18.72 10.75 -18.47
N GLU A 168 -17.58 11.22 -17.93
CA GLU A 168 -16.33 11.33 -18.67
C GLU A 168 -15.90 9.97 -19.22
N GLN A 169 -15.66 9.87 -20.54
CA GLN A 169 -15.30 8.65 -21.28
C GLN A 169 -13.88 8.70 -21.86
N PHE A 170 -13.16 9.81 -21.67
CA PHE A 170 -11.84 10.05 -22.27
C PHE A 170 -11.81 10.06 -23.81
N ASP A 171 -12.92 10.44 -24.44
CA ASP A 171 -13.04 10.52 -25.91
C ASP A 171 -12.12 11.57 -26.54
N LYS A 172 -11.81 12.61 -25.78
CA LYS A 172 -10.87 13.67 -26.17
C LYS A 172 -9.66 13.66 -25.24
N PRO A 173 -8.43 13.74 -25.78
CA PRO A 173 -7.23 13.92 -24.97
C PRO A 173 -7.35 15.10 -24.01
N ALA A 174 -6.73 14.97 -22.87
CA ALA A 174 -6.70 16.02 -21.84
C ALA A 174 -5.42 15.92 -21.01
N ILE A 175 -5.05 17.01 -20.37
CA ILE A 175 -4.11 16.99 -19.25
C ILE A 175 -4.90 16.65 -17.99
N ILE A 176 -4.72 15.45 -17.46
CA ILE A 176 -5.38 15.00 -16.24
C ILE A 176 -4.52 15.44 -15.07
N ILE A 177 -5.05 16.29 -14.21
CA ILE A 177 -4.39 16.68 -12.97
C ILE A 177 -5.03 15.96 -11.78
N ALA A 178 -4.20 15.45 -10.88
CA ALA A 178 -4.66 14.80 -9.65
C ALA A 178 -3.77 15.19 -8.47
N ASN A 179 -4.34 15.20 -7.27
CA ASN A 179 -3.57 15.34 -6.05
C ASN A 179 -2.76 14.07 -5.76
N HIS A 180 -1.58 14.23 -5.12
CA HIS A 180 -0.65 13.12 -4.88
C HIS A 180 -0.37 12.92 -3.39
N GLN A 181 -1.01 11.92 -2.81
CA GLN A 181 -0.93 11.64 -1.37
C GLN A 181 -0.25 10.30 -1.07
N SER A 182 -0.36 9.33 -1.99
CA SER A 182 0.13 7.96 -1.78
C SER A 182 0.74 7.36 -3.05
N SER A 183 1.56 6.32 -2.88
CA SER A 183 1.99 5.48 -4.01
C SER A 183 0.81 4.74 -4.67
N LEU A 184 -0.30 4.59 -3.93
CA LEU A 184 -1.51 3.96 -4.45
C LEU A 184 -2.25 4.83 -5.48
N ASP A 185 -2.00 6.14 -5.56
CA ASP A 185 -2.74 7.06 -6.45
C ASP A 185 -2.59 6.68 -7.93
N ILE A 186 -1.45 6.14 -8.30
CA ILE A 186 -1.09 5.78 -9.66
C ILE A 186 -2.01 4.66 -10.21
N VAL A 187 -2.21 3.61 -9.41
CA VAL A 187 -2.91 2.39 -9.83
C VAL A 187 -4.38 2.64 -10.21
N PRO A 188 -5.18 3.34 -9.37
CA PRO A 188 -6.57 3.65 -9.71
C PRO A 188 -6.73 4.69 -10.81
N LEU A 189 -5.73 5.51 -11.10
CA LEU A 189 -5.78 6.41 -12.25
C LEU A 189 -5.53 5.64 -13.55
N ILE A 190 -4.50 4.81 -13.62
CA ILE A 190 -4.19 4.02 -14.83
C ILE A 190 -5.32 3.06 -15.20
N MET A 191 -6.07 2.54 -14.23
CA MET A 191 -7.20 1.64 -14.52
C MET A 191 -8.37 2.28 -15.23
N LEU A 192 -8.45 3.62 -15.27
CA LEU A 192 -9.60 4.34 -15.81
C LEU A 192 -9.74 4.18 -17.32
N HIS A 193 -8.62 4.28 -18.04
CA HIS A 193 -8.64 4.16 -19.50
C HIS A 193 -7.30 3.66 -20.05
N PRO A 194 -7.26 2.88 -21.15
CA PRO A 194 -6.01 2.39 -21.74
C PRO A 194 -5.11 3.48 -22.32
N LYS A 195 -5.70 4.55 -22.85
CA LYS A 195 -4.95 5.65 -23.46
C LYS A 195 -4.55 6.72 -22.43
N LEU A 196 -3.95 6.27 -21.32
CA LEU A 196 -3.41 7.15 -20.28
C LEU A 196 -1.91 6.94 -20.18
N ILE A 197 -1.15 8.01 -20.30
CA ILE A 197 0.28 8.05 -20.01
C ILE A 197 0.53 8.98 -18.85
N MET A 198 1.72 8.89 -18.22
CA MET A 198 2.02 9.73 -17.07
C MET A 198 3.47 10.17 -17.03
N PHE A 199 3.71 11.24 -16.29
CA PHE A 199 5.06 11.67 -15.97
C PHE A 199 5.55 10.97 -14.71
N THR A 200 6.83 10.65 -14.72
CA THR A 200 7.49 9.94 -13.62
C THR A 200 8.81 10.63 -13.27
N ASN A 201 9.38 10.28 -12.14
CA ASN A 201 10.72 10.76 -11.80
C ASN A 201 11.81 9.87 -12.41
N THR A 202 12.99 10.43 -12.62
CA THR A 202 14.15 9.76 -13.22
C THR A 202 14.57 8.50 -12.45
N ARG A 203 14.36 8.44 -11.12
CA ARG A 203 14.68 7.24 -10.33
C ARG A 203 13.80 6.04 -10.72
N ILE A 204 12.50 6.24 -10.89
CA ILE A 204 11.57 5.17 -11.31
C ILE A 204 11.81 4.81 -12.78
N TRP A 205 12.08 5.82 -13.62
CA TRP A 205 12.44 5.62 -15.03
C TRP A 205 13.65 4.69 -15.21
N ASN A 206 14.65 4.82 -14.34
CA ASN A 206 15.87 4.00 -14.35
C ASN A 206 15.78 2.77 -13.45
N SER A 207 14.62 2.50 -12.85
CA SER A 207 14.44 1.32 -11.98
C SER A 207 14.61 0.02 -12.76
N PRO A 208 15.36 -0.97 -12.24
CA PRO A 208 15.50 -2.26 -12.90
C PRO A 208 14.18 -3.03 -12.99
N LEU A 209 13.27 -2.84 -12.02
CA LEU A 209 11.98 -3.52 -11.96
C LEU A 209 10.90 -2.82 -12.80
N PHE A 210 10.86 -1.49 -12.78
CA PHE A 210 9.78 -0.72 -13.43
C PHE A 210 10.22 -0.01 -14.69
N GLY A 211 11.50 0.33 -14.82
CA GLY A 211 11.98 1.23 -15.86
C GLY A 211 11.67 0.75 -17.29
N LYS A 212 11.80 -0.54 -17.57
CA LYS A 212 11.48 -1.07 -18.91
C LYS A 212 9.97 -1.06 -19.18
N VAL A 213 9.18 -1.38 -18.17
CA VAL A 213 7.70 -1.38 -18.26
C VAL A 213 7.16 0.01 -18.59
N ILE A 214 7.62 1.03 -17.86
CA ILE A 214 7.12 2.40 -18.02
C ILE A 214 7.62 3.05 -19.32
N ARG A 215 8.85 2.72 -19.75
CA ARG A 215 9.35 3.17 -21.08
C ARG A 215 8.55 2.58 -22.22
N MET A 216 8.19 1.30 -22.12
CA MET A 216 7.34 0.63 -23.11
C MET A 216 5.91 1.19 -23.13
N ALA A 217 5.44 1.71 -21.99
CA ALA A 217 4.16 2.39 -21.84
C ALA A 217 4.22 3.88 -22.21
N ASP A 218 5.28 4.35 -22.84
CA ASP A 218 5.49 5.75 -23.20
C ASP A 218 5.26 6.72 -22.04
N TYR A 219 5.67 6.31 -20.81
CA TYR A 219 5.74 7.23 -19.66
C TYR A 219 7.08 7.97 -19.71
N PHE A 220 7.11 9.24 -19.37
CA PHE A 220 8.26 10.10 -19.55
C PHE A 220 8.76 10.67 -18.22
N PRO A 221 10.08 10.87 -18.06
CA PRO A 221 10.59 11.60 -16.91
C PRO A 221 10.23 13.10 -17.01
N THR A 222 9.84 13.68 -15.88
CA THR A 222 9.41 15.08 -15.81
C THR A 222 10.47 16.03 -16.37
N GLU A 223 11.74 15.79 -16.04
CA GLU A 223 12.87 16.63 -16.48
C GLU A 223 13.10 16.63 -18.01
N GLN A 224 12.65 15.56 -18.69
CA GLN A 224 12.74 15.47 -20.15
C GLN A 224 11.68 16.35 -20.82
N ILE A 225 10.50 16.45 -20.23
CA ILE A 225 9.38 17.22 -20.77
C ILE A 225 9.60 18.72 -20.60
N GLU A 226 10.24 19.13 -19.52
CA GLU A 226 10.64 20.52 -19.33
C GLU A 226 11.59 21.01 -20.42
N LYS A 227 12.36 20.09 -21.03
CA LYS A 227 13.28 20.37 -22.13
C LYS A 227 12.61 20.29 -23.51
N ASP A 228 11.74 19.32 -23.69
CA ASP A 228 11.10 19.05 -24.97
C ASP A 228 9.72 18.41 -24.78
N TYR A 229 8.67 19.21 -24.87
CA TYR A 229 7.28 18.75 -24.75
C TYR A 229 6.78 18.08 -26.04
N THR A 230 7.49 18.20 -27.16
CA THR A 230 7.07 17.58 -28.43
C THR A 230 7.04 16.06 -28.33
N ILE A 231 7.80 15.48 -27.41
CA ILE A 231 7.80 14.04 -27.11
C ILE A 231 6.39 13.53 -26.77
N VAL A 232 5.56 14.36 -26.15
CA VAL A 232 4.21 14.02 -25.73
C VAL A 232 3.18 14.26 -26.84
N GLU A 233 3.44 15.18 -27.76
CA GLU A 233 2.50 15.56 -28.84
C GLU A 233 2.07 14.35 -29.67
N ASP A 234 3.01 13.47 -30.04
CA ASP A 234 2.71 12.28 -30.81
C ASP A 234 1.72 11.37 -30.09
N ARG A 235 1.84 11.23 -28.77
CA ARG A 235 0.90 10.45 -27.98
C ARG A 235 -0.47 11.11 -27.91
N ILE A 236 -0.52 12.43 -27.77
CA ILE A 236 -1.77 13.19 -27.76
C ILE A 236 -2.48 13.10 -29.12
N ARG A 237 -1.75 13.21 -30.24
CA ARG A 237 -2.30 13.03 -31.59
C ARG A 237 -2.90 11.63 -31.79
N ASN A 238 -2.35 10.61 -31.12
CA ASN A 238 -2.87 9.25 -31.10
C ASN A 238 -4.02 9.04 -30.09
N GLY A 239 -4.50 10.12 -29.46
CA GLY A 239 -5.66 10.13 -28.57
C GLY A 239 -5.32 9.76 -27.12
N TYR A 240 -4.07 9.87 -26.68
CA TYR A 240 -3.68 9.64 -25.29
C TYR A 240 -3.85 10.91 -24.45
N SER A 241 -4.32 10.74 -23.21
CA SER A 241 -4.33 11.78 -22.19
C SER A 241 -3.11 11.62 -21.25
N VAL A 242 -2.68 12.71 -20.66
CA VAL A 242 -1.49 12.75 -19.83
C VAL A 242 -1.85 13.00 -18.37
N ILE A 243 -1.46 12.10 -17.47
CA ILE A 243 -1.65 12.26 -16.03
C ILE A 243 -0.46 13.00 -15.44
N ILE A 244 -0.73 14.06 -14.70
CA ILE A 244 0.27 14.86 -13.99
C ILE A 244 -0.18 15.07 -12.55
N PHE A 245 0.74 14.86 -11.62
CA PHE A 245 0.58 15.27 -10.22
C PHE A 245 1.24 16.64 -10.06
N PRO A 246 0.47 17.74 -10.07
CA PRO A 246 1.08 19.07 -10.11
C PRO A 246 1.81 19.46 -8.82
N GLU A 247 1.66 18.69 -7.75
CA GLU A 247 2.39 18.85 -6.49
C GLU A 247 3.87 18.41 -6.60
N GLY A 248 4.25 17.65 -7.64
CA GLY A 248 5.60 17.13 -7.88
C GLY A 248 6.07 16.06 -6.89
N THR A 249 5.53 16.01 -5.68
CA THR A 249 5.86 15.03 -4.65
C THR A 249 4.63 14.64 -3.83
N ARG A 250 4.66 13.44 -3.27
CA ARG A 250 3.60 12.99 -2.36
C ARG A 250 3.50 13.86 -1.11
N SER A 251 2.28 14.13 -0.67
CA SER A 251 2.02 14.78 0.62
C SER A 251 2.51 13.90 1.78
N GLU A 252 2.90 14.53 2.89
CA GLU A 252 3.30 13.84 4.12
C GLU A 252 2.21 13.86 5.19
N ASP A 253 1.36 14.87 5.12
CA ASP A 253 0.30 15.18 6.09
C ASP A 253 -1.12 15.05 5.53
N GLY A 254 -1.25 14.61 4.27
CA GLY A 254 -2.54 14.48 3.58
C GLY A 254 -3.08 15.79 3.02
N THR A 255 -2.38 16.91 3.18
CA THR A 255 -2.79 18.20 2.59
C THR A 255 -2.38 18.30 1.11
N ILE A 256 -3.18 19.01 0.32
CA ILE A 256 -2.84 19.32 -1.07
C ILE A 256 -1.78 20.43 -1.05
N LYS A 257 -0.64 20.17 -1.67
CA LYS A 257 0.46 21.14 -1.77
C LYS A 257 0.23 22.13 -2.90
N ARG A 258 1.05 23.18 -2.93
CA ARG A 258 1.08 24.13 -4.04
C ARG A 258 1.33 23.41 -5.36
N PHE A 259 0.56 23.76 -6.37
CA PHE A 259 0.71 23.25 -7.72
C PHE A 259 1.87 23.95 -8.46
N HIS A 260 2.67 23.16 -9.14
CA HIS A 260 3.68 23.65 -10.07
C HIS A 260 3.03 23.97 -11.42
N LYS A 261 3.55 24.98 -12.09
CA LYS A 261 2.99 25.51 -13.35
C LYS A 261 3.10 24.54 -14.54
N GLY A 262 3.94 23.51 -14.48
CA GLY A 262 4.26 22.66 -15.63
C GLY A 262 3.05 21.98 -16.28
N ALA A 263 2.08 21.50 -15.50
CA ALA A 263 0.86 20.88 -16.04
C ALA A 263 0.00 21.87 -16.82
N PHE A 264 -0.14 23.08 -16.29
CA PHE A 264 -0.95 24.17 -16.89
C PHE A 264 -0.26 24.74 -18.14
N PHE A 265 1.05 24.94 -18.08
CA PHE A 265 1.87 25.31 -19.23
C PHE A 265 1.71 24.31 -20.40
N LEU A 266 1.76 23.01 -20.09
CA LEU A 266 1.60 21.98 -21.11
C LEU A 266 0.19 22.00 -21.72
N ALA A 267 -0.84 22.18 -20.91
CA ALA A 267 -2.23 22.28 -21.37
C ALA A 267 -2.41 23.47 -22.32
N GLU A 268 -1.88 24.63 -21.97
CA GLU A 268 -1.92 25.84 -22.81
C GLU A 268 -1.16 25.63 -24.13
N LYS A 269 0.08 25.14 -24.07
CA LYS A 269 0.94 24.92 -25.26
C LYS A 269 0.35 23.93 -26.24
N LEU A 270 -0.31 22.89 -25.75
CA LEU A 270 -0.92 21.86 -26.58
C LEU A 270 -2.42 22.10 -26.85
N ASN A 271 -2.95 23.22 -26.39
CA ASN A 271 -4.37 23.58 -26.51
C ASN A 271 -5.32 22.45 -26.07
N LEU A 272 -5.07 21.90 -24.88
CA LEU A 272 -5.81 20.77 -24.32
C LEU A 272 -6.64 21.19 -23.10
N ASP A 273 -7.80 20.54 -22.96
CA ASP A 273 -8.57 20.62 -21.73
C ASP A 273 -7.75 20.11 -20.54
N ILE A 274 -7.95 20.70 -19.36
CA ILE A 274 -7.53 20.13 -18.10
C ILE A 274 -8.69 19.36 -17.50
N LEU A 275 -8.46 18.08 -17.15
CA LEU A 275 -9.42 17.24 -16.45
C LEU A 275 -8.95 17.02 -15.00
N PRO A 276 -9.52 17.72 -14.03
CA PRO A 276 -9.15 17.49 -12.62
C PRO A 276 -9.83 16.23 -12.08
N ILE A 277 -9.03 15.35 -11.43
CA ILE A 277 -9.52 14.16 -10.72
C ILE A 277 -9.04 14.23 -9.28
N MET A 278 -9.97 14.31 -8.34
CA MET A 278 -9.66 14.30 -6.91
C MET A 278 -9.55 12.85 -6.43
N ILE A 279 -8.45 12.53 -5.76
CA ILE A 279 -8.20 11.24 -5.10
C ILE A 279 -8.33 11.46 -3.59
N HIS A 280 -9.10 10.59 -2.92
CA HIS A 280 -9.26 10.66 -1.47
C HIS A 280 -9.16 9.27 -0.84
N GLY A 281 -8.49 9.19 0.31
CA GLY A 281 -8.37 8.01 1.15
C GLY A 281 -7.19 7.09 0.83
N THR A 282 -6.40 7.39 -0.19
CA THR A 282 -5.15 6.66 -0.49
C THR A 282 -4.06 6.96 0.54
N ASP A 283 -3.98 8.21 1.01
CA ASP A 283 -3.13 8.66 2.11
C ASP A 283 -3.37 7.88 3.39
N TYR A 284 -4.64 7.64 3.73
CA TYR A 284 -5.02 6.82 4.88
C TYR A 284 -4.72 5.34 4.64
N THR A 285 -5.04 4.82 3.45
CA THR A 285 -4.91 3.37 3.12
C THR A 285 -3.45 2.91 3.08
N LEU A 286 -2.57 3.72 2.51
CA LEU A 286 -1.12 3.48 2.49
C LEU A 286 -0.39 4.81 2.61
N THR A 287 -0.04 5.18 3.83
CA THR A 287 0.72 6.39 4.09
C THR A 287 2.15 6.26 3.56
N LYS A 288 2.84 7.38 3.37
CA LYS A 288 4.25 7.40 2.97
C LYS A 288 5.17 6.64 3.94
N GLN A 289 4.77 6.57 5.21
CA GLN A 289 5.55 5.99 6.30
C GLN A 289 5.14 4.55 6.68
N ASP A 290 3.99 4.07 6.22
CA ASP A 290 3.50 2.73 6.51
C ASP A 290 3.81 1.75 5.36
N GLN A 291 4.00 0.49 5.73
CA GLN A 291 4.30 -0.60 4.80
C GLN A 291 3.12 -1.55 4.60
N LEU A 292 2.07 -1.41 5.41
CA LEU A 292 0.88 -2.26 5.37
C LEU A 292 -0.34 -1.46 4.95
N LEU A 293 -1.19 -2.09 4.15
CA LEU A 293 -2.47 -1.55 3.69
C LEU A 293 -3.48 -1.53 4.85
N LYS A 294 -4.04 -0.36 5.11
CA LYS A 294 -5.14 -0.17 6.07
C LYS A 294 -6.49 -0.42 5.41
N ASP A 295 -7.47 -0.78 6.23
CA ASP A 295 -8.86 -0.82 5.79
C ASP A 295 -9.36 0.62 5.60
N GLY A 296 -9.99 0.91 4.48
CA GLY A 296 -10.39 2.28 4.16
C GLY A 296 -11.31 2.39 2.96
N GLN A 297 -11.45 3.61 2.47
CA GLN A 297 -12.21 3.91 1.26
C GLN A 297 -11.35 4.76 0.31
N LEU A 298 -11.22 4.29 -0.92
CA LEU A 298 -10.62 5.03 -2.02
C LEU A 298 -11.73 5.66 -2.85
N THR A 299 -11.68 6.97 -3.01
CA THR A 299 -12.63 7.70 -3.83
C THR A 299 -11.90 8.43 -4.96
N LEU A 300 -12.36 8.22 -6.19
CA LEU A 300 -11.99 9.03 -7.35
C LEU A 300 -13.18 9.90 -7.71
N LYS A 301 -13.00 11.22 -7.75
CA LYS A 301 -14.04 12.18 -8.13
C LYS A 301 -13.57 12.98 -9.33
N PHE A 302 -14.30 12.85 -10.43
CA PHE A 302 -14.09 13.65 -11.63
C PHE A 302 -14.73 15.03 -11.43
N LEU A 303 -13.99 16.06 -11.77
CA LEU A 303 -14.46 17.43 -11.80
C LEU A 303 -14.70 17.87 -13.25
N PRO A 304 -15.44 18.97 -13.50
CA PRO A 304 -15.63 19.48 -14.84
C PRO A 304 -14.30 19.77 -15.56
N ARG A 305 -14.25 19.51 -16.86
CA ARG A 305 -13.10 19.91 -17.68
C ARG A 305 -12.97 21.45 -17.69
N ILE A 306 -11.75 21.91 -17.57
CA ILE A 306 -11.38 23.33 -17.75
C ILE A 306 -10.85 23.44 -19.18
N LYS A 307 -11.51 24.24 -20.00
CA LYS A 307 -11.11 24.47 -21.39
C LYS A 307 -10.01 25.51 -21.47
N PRO A 308 -9.19 25.51 -22.53
CA PRO A 308 -8.14 26.51 -22.73
C PRO A 308 -8.66 27.96 -22.84
N ASP A 309 -9.91 28.14 -23.27
CA ASP A 309 -10.59 29.43 -23.42
C ASP A 309 -11.41 29.83 -22.19
N ASP A 310 -11.33 29.09 -21.09
CA ASP A 310 -12.13 29.32 -19.89
C ASP A 310 -11.51 30.42 -19.02
N THR A 311 -11.99 31.62 -19.17
CA THR A 311 -11.49 32.83 -18.47
C THR A 311 -11.87 32.90 -16.98
N ARG A 312 -12.69 31.97 -16.47
CA ARG A 312 -13.09 31.95 -15.04
C ARG A 312 -11.93 31.69 -14.08
N PHE A 313 -10.84 31.13 -14.60
CA PHE A 313 -9.66 30.75 -13.82
C PHE A 313 -8.42 31.59 -14.15
N GLY A 314 -8.58 32.75 -14.81
CA GLY A 314 -7.52 33.65 -15.21
C GLY A 314 -7.23 33.63 -16.71
N ASN A 315 -6.23 34.42 -17.14
CA ASN A 315 -5.88 34.61 -18.55
C ASN A 315 -4.60 33.84 -18.98
N GLY A 316 -4.29 32.75 -18.32
CA GLY A 316 -3.15 31.92 -18.66
C GLY A 316 -2.71 31.00 -17.53
N TYR A 317 -1.75 30.12 -17.82
CA TYR A 317 -1.24 29.12 -16.86
C TYR A 317 -0.50 29.74 -15.64
N ALA A 318 -0.22 31.01 -15.68
CA ALA A 318 0.50 31.73 -14.62
C ALA A 318 -0.42 32.26 -13.52
N GLU A 319 -1.73 32.34 -13.77
CA GLU A 319 -2.77 32.80 -12.88
C GLU A 319 -3.54 31.62 -12.26
#